data_e85c7418997331214abbce5603a6d643
#
_entry.id   e85c7418997331214abbce5603a6d643
#
_cell.length_a   1.000
_cell.length_b   1.000
_cell.length_c   1.000
_cell.angle_alpha   90.00
_cell.angle_beta   90.00
_cell.angle_gamma   90.00
#
_symmetry.space_group_name_H-M   'P 1'
#
loop_
_entity.id
_entity.type
_entity.pdbx_description
1 polymer ?
#
loop_
_entity_poly.entity_id
_entity_poly.type
_entity_poly.pdbx_seq_one_letter_code
_entity_poly.pdbx_strand_id
1 'polypeptide(L)'
;MSYNAAQPPAGWYPDPAGSGGERFWDGAAWSQATRDAQPAPAPAPAPQEGASPSFIAQQTPRPQTPPAYGPQHGPVNPQYQVPAGRRLVPGQGGRPLAGFGKRIGAWALDYLLTLALATVLTSSLSARVTQGLEIYLGRLVAAMQNPAAEFPAAPESLWADYFLMLGAISLVHVAYRVLTNGLIGATLGERVLKLSVARAGDESLAKIGWATAIVRGLFSGFLVALGFFLGILDLIFAAFTQRRQALHDMVAKVVVYER
;
A
#
# COMPACT_ATOMS: atom_id res chain seq x y z
N MET A 1 -29.51 38.67 10.13
CA MET A 1 -29.78 37.23 9.87
C MET A 1 -28.88 36.81 8.74
N SER A 2 -27.76 36.12 9.08
CA SER A 2 -26.77 35.67 8.07
C SER A 2 -27.25 34.35 7.49
N TYR A 3 -27.60 34.33 6.21
CA TYR A 3 -27.87 33.11 5.45
C TYR A 3 -26.54 32.30 5.35
N ASN A 4 -26.48 31.21 6.08
CA ASN A 4 -25.42 30.25 5.94
C ASN A 4 -25.77 29.38 4.70
N ALA A 5 -25.32 29.80 3.52
CA ALA A 5 -25.45 28.99 2.31
C ALA A 5 -24.63 27.74 2.50
N ALA A 6 -25.27 26.57 2.60
CA ALA A 6 -24.60 25.29 2.66
C ALA A 6 -23.66 25.16 1.44
N GLN A 7 -22.37 24.93 1.68
CA GLN A 7 -21.43 24.71 0.59
C GLN A 7 -21.82 23.45 -0.20
N PRO A 8 -21.66 23.49 -1.53
CA PRO A 8 -22.01 22.33 -2.35
C PRO A 8 -21.16 21.10 -1.97
N PRO A 9 -21.70 19.88 -2.11
CA PRO A 9 -20.95 18.66 -1.84
C PRO A 9 -19.76 18.54 -2.81
N ALA A 10 -18.77 17.71 -2.44
CA ALA A 10 -17.64 17.43 -3.32
C ALA A 10 -18.11 16.84 -4.66
N GLY A 11 -17.63 17.39 -5.77
CA GLY A 11 -18.06 17.00 -7.11
C GLY A 11 -17.42 17.83 -8.21
N TRP A 12 -17.79 17.51 -9.46
CA TRP A 12 -17.40 18.27 -10.64
C TRP A 12 -18.42 19.36 -10.93
N TYR A 13 -17.96 20.59 -11.04
CA TYR A 13 -18.77 21.77 -11.32
C TYR A 13 -18.13 22.60 -12.43
N PRO A 14 -18.89 23.44 -13.13
CA PRO A 14 -18.33 24.35 -14.11
C PRO A 14 -17.13 25.11 -13.54
N ASP A 15 -16.03 25.16 -14.30
CA ASP A 15 -14.80 25.80 -13.83
C ASP A 15 -14.99 27.30 -13.59
N PRO A 16 -14.85 27.79 -12.35
CA PRO A 16 -15.01 29.21 -12.03
C PRO A 16 -13.93 30.08 -12.68
N ALA A 17 -12.82 29.51 -13.15
CA ALA A 17 -11.79 30.21 -13.90
C ALA A 17 -12.14 30.45 -15.38
N GLY A 18 -13.32 29.98 -15.84
CA GLY A 18 -13.79 30.22 -17.20
C GLY A 18 -13.12 29.41 -18.29
N SER A 19 -12.57 28.23 -17.98
CA SER A 19 -11.92 27.35 -18.97
C SER A 19 -12.91 26.71 -19.97
N GLY A 20 -14.22 26.83 -19.75
CA GLY A 20 -15.25 26.16 -20.53
C GLY A 20 -15.44 24.67 -20.18
N GLY A 21 -14.64 24.13 -19.26
CA GLY A 21 -14.71 22.78 -18.74
C GLY A 21 -15.29 22.72 -17.32
N GLU A 22 -15.07 21.58 -16.66
CA GLU A 22 -15.43 21.35 -15.26
C GLU A 22 -14.18 21.27 -14.39
N ARG A 23 -14.27 21.79 -13.15
CA ARG A 23 -13.24 21.67 -12.12
C ARG A 23 -13.80 20.93 -10.92
N PHE A 24 -12.97 20.15 -10.26
CA PHE A 24 -13.38 19.39 -9.09
C PHE A 24 -13.37 20.26 -7.83
N TRP A 25 -14.50 20.32 -7.15
CA TRP A 25 -14.68 20.88 -5.81
C TRP A 25 -14.58 19.76 -4.76
N ASP A 26 -13.73 19.89 -3.76
CA ASP A 26 -13.53 18.85 -2.74
C ASP A 26 -14.45 18.95 -1.51
N GLY A 27 -15.31 19.97 -1.51
CA GLY A 27 -16.19 20.30 -0.38
C GLY A 27 -15.71 21.50 0.44
N ALA A 28 -14.45 21.96 0.24
CA ALA A 28 -13.84 23.09 0.95
C ALA A 28 -13.09 24.03 0.00
N ALA A 29 -12.46 23.50 -1.06
CA ALA A 29 -11.65 24.27 -2.01
C ALA A 29 -11.73 23.67 -3.44
N TRP A 30 -11.42 24.53 -4.44
CA TRP A 30 -11.27 24.10 -5.82
C TRP A 30 -9.93 23.40 -6.02
N SER A 31 -9.95 22.18 -6.57
CA SER A 31 -8.73 21.43 -6.88
C SER A 31 -8.09 21.92 -8.19
N GLN A 32 -6.87 21.45 -8.47
CA GLN A 32 -6.20 21.68 -9.77
C GLN A 32 -6.74 20.76 -10.89
N ALA A 33 -7.59 19.77 -10.55
CA ALA A 33 -8.13 18.83 -11.52
C ALA A 33 -9.20 19.50 -12.37
N THR A 34 -9.03 19.48 -13.70
CA THR A 34 -9.99 19.96 -14.69
C THR A 34 -10.30 18.83 -15.69
N ARG A 35 -11.50 18.87 -16.28
CA ARG A 35 -11.90 17.99 -17.38
C ARG A 35 -12.78 18.76 -18.38
N ASP A 36 -12.92 18.26 -19.58
CA ASP A 36 -13.86 18.83 -20.54
C ASP A 36 -15.31 18.71 -20.04
N ALA A 37 -16.14 19.68 -20.33
CA ALA A 37 -17.55 19.66 -19.93
C ALA A 37 -18.24 18.44 -20.55
N GLN A 38 -18.86 17.62 -19.71
CA GLN A 38 -19.61 16.46 -20.17
C GLN A 38 -20.91 16.97 -20.82
N PRO A 39 -21.25 16.57 -22.07
CA PRO A 39 -22.52 16.95 -22.69
C PRO A 39 -23.68 16.56 -21.78
N ALA A 40 -24.60 17.51 -21.55
CA ALA A 40 -25.81 17.23 -20.77
C ALA A 40 -26.55 16.02 -21.37
N PRO A 41 -27.09 15.09 -20.56
CA PRO A 41 -27.92 14.01 -21.05
C PRO A 41 -29.08 14.61 -21.83
N ALA A 42 -29.29 14.11 -23.06
CA ALA A 42 -30.43 14.52 -23.89
C ALA A 42 -31.74 14.30 -23.09
N PRO A 43 -32.70 15.24 -23.09
CA PRO A 43 -33.98 15.05 -22.43
C PRO A 43 -34.67 13.79 -22.95
N ALA A 44 -35.15 12.96 -22.00
CA ALA A 44 -35.90 11.78 -22.32
C ALA A 44 -37.10 12.13 -23.24
N PRO A 45 -37.36 11.38 -24.34
CA PRO A 45 -38.52 11.63 -25.17
C PRO A 45 -39.79 11.44 -24.37
N ALA A 46 -40.70 12.41 -24.50
CA ALA A 46 -42.04 12.37 -23.89
C ALA A 46 -42.81 11.11 -24.36
N PRO A 47 -43.68 10.52 -23.51
CA PRO A 47 -44.47 9.39 -23.90
C PRO A 47 -45.40 9.75 -25.05
N GLN A 48 -45.26 9.12 -26.19
CA GLN A 48 -46.21 9.19 -27.28
C GLN A 48 -47.30 8.16 -27.05
N GLU A 49 -48.51 8.60 -26.78
CA GLU A 49 -49.74 7.81 -26.88
C GLU A 49 -50.07 7.54 -28.34
N GLY A 50 -50.25 6.28 -28.63
CA GLY A 50 -51.13 5.79 -29.68
C GLY A 50 -50.64 5.79 -31.14
N ALA A 51 -50.20 4.64 -31.66
CA ALA A 51 -50.54 4.22 -33.00
C ALA A 51 -50.28 2.70 -33.20
N SER A 52 -51.25 2.05 -33.76
CA SER A 52 -51.38 0.62 -34.07
C SER A 52 -50.39 0.08 -35.12
N PRO A 53 -50.30 -1.25 -35.29
CA PRO A 53 -49.19 -1.90 -36.00
C PRO A 53 -49.44 -2.02 -37.48
N SER A 54 -48.46 -1.77 -38.32
CA SER A 54 -48.42 -2.29 -39.67
C SER A 54 -47.02 -2.24 -40.31
N PHE A 55 -46.73 -3.37 -40.95
CA PHE A 55 -45.80 -3.66 -42.04
C PHE A 55 -44.30 -3.81 -41.79
N ILE A 56 -43.93 -5.06 -41.93
CA ILE A 56 -42.62 -5.63 -42.24
C ILE A 56 -42.03 -4.96 -43.50
N ALA A 57 -40.89 -4.31 -43.39
CA ALA A 57 -40.00 -4.00 -44.48
C ALA A 57 -38.60 -4.49 -44.12
N GLN A 58 -38.13 -5.44 -44.95
CA GLN A 58 -36.77 -5.98 -44.93
C GLN A 58 -35.75 -4.84 -45.07
N GLN A 59 -34.91 -4.65 -44.09
CA GLN A 59 -33.74 -3.75 -44.18
C GLN A 59 -32.48 -4.60 -44.40
N THR A 60 -31.81 -4.33 -45.50
CA THR A 60 -30.47 -4.80 -45.85
C THR A 60 -29.43 -4.45 -44.79
N PRO A 61 -28.41 -5.32 -44.59
CA PRO A 61 -27.38 -5.08 -43.57
C PRO A 61 -26.52 -3.88 -43.96
N ARG A 62 -26.48 -2.86 -43.11
CA ARG A 62 -25.51 -1.78 -43.18
C ARG A 62 -24.15 -2.27 -42.61
N PRO A 63 -23.00 -1.89 -43.21
CA PRO A 63 -21.69 -2.25 -42.69
C PRO A 63 -21.52 -1.67 -41.28
N GLN A 64 -21.26 -2.56 -40.33
CA GLN A 64 -20.97 -2.18 -38.95
C GLN A 64 -19.54 -1.63 -38.89
N THR A 65 -19.38 -0.35 -38.56
CA THR A 65 -18.12 0.20 -38.10
C THR A 65 -17.72 -0.46 -36.76
N PRO A 66 -16.45 -0.86 -36.57
CA PRO A 66 -16.02 -1.44 -35.31
C PRO A 66 -16.27 -0.45 -34.15
N PRO A 67 -16.76 -0.92 -32.99
CA PRO A 67 -16.95 -0.06 -31.84
C PRO A 67 -15.60 0.47 -31.39
N ALA A 68 -15.51 1.79 -31.20
CA ALA A 68 -14.39 2.42 -30.53
C ALA A 68 -14.26 1.84 -29.13
N TYR A 69 -13.09 1.29 -28.80
CA TYR A 69 -12.73 0.83 -27.45
C TYR A 69 -12.65 2.04 -26.52
N GLY A 70 -13.77 2.40 -25.91
CA GLY A 70 -13.77 3.19 -24.68
C GLY A 70 -13.51 2.25 -23.49
N PRO A 71 -12.92 2.73 -22.39
CA PRO A 71 -12.73 1.88 -21.22
C PRO A 71 -14.08 1.38 -20.72
N GLN A 72 -14.35 0.09 -20.94
CA GLN A 72 -15.52 -0.59 -20.39
C GLN A 72 -15.29 -0.71 -18.88
N HIS A 73 -15.94 0.14 -18.09
CA HIS A 73 -16.18 -0.14 -16.69
C HIS A 73 -17.11 -1.36 -16.66
N GLY A 74 -16.54 -2.54 -16.37
CA GLY A 74 -17.32 -3.75 -16.15
C GLY A 74 -18.37 -3.52 -15.05
N PRO A 75 -19.48 -4.29 -15.02
CA PRO A 75 -20.57 -4.09 -14.08
C PRO A 75 -20.03 -4.11 -12.65
N VAL A 76 -20.18 -3.00 -11.95
CA VAL A 76 -19.87 -2.89 -10.51
C VAL A 76 -20.73 -3.93 -9.79
N ASN A 77 -20.08 -4.90 -9.16
CA ASN A 77 -20.80 -5.94 -8.40
C ASN A 77 -21.60 -5.27 -7.26
N PRO A 78 -22.95 -5.31 -7.29
CA PRO A 78 -23.77 -4.58 -6.32
C PRO A 78 -23.65 -5.11 -4.87
N GLN A 79 -22.98 -6.24 -4.67
CA GLN A 79 -22.83 -6.85 -3.34
C GLN A 79 -21.65 -6.29 -2.52
N TYR A 80 -20.82 -5.43 -3.10
CA TYR A 80 -19.71 -4.83 -2.37
C TYR A 80 -20.06 -3.42 -1.91
N GLN A 81 -20.86 -3.31 -0.85
CA GLN A 81 -21.09 -2.03 -0.16
C GLN A 81 -19.78 -1.62 0.55
N VAL A 82 -19.09 -0.63 0.02
CA VAL A 82 -17.91 -0.04 0.67
C VAL A 82 -18.39 0.71 1.91
N PRO A 83 -17.97 0.34 3.12
CA PRO A 83 -18.34 1.08 4.34
C PRO A 83 -17.95 2.55 4.19
N ALA A 84 -18.83 3.45 4.61
CA ALA A 84 -18.58 4.90 4.54
C ALA A 84 -17.21 5.24 5.18
N GLY A 85 -16.38 6.00 4.46
CA GLY A 85 -15.05 6.39 4.90
C GLY A 85 -13.87 5.56 4.36
N ARG A 86 -14.10 4.45 3.62
CA ARG A 86 -13.00 3.72 2.97
C ARG A 86 -12.70 4.29 1.58
N ARG A 87 -11.44 4.70 1.38
CA ARG A 87 -10.96 5.15 0.06
C ARG A 87 -10.78 3.94 -0.86
N LEU A 88 -11.42 3.97 -2.01
CA LEU A 88 -11.14 3.04 -3.10
C LEU A 88 -9.82 3.42 -3.77
N VAL A 89 -9.09 2.42 -4.27
CA VAL A 89 -7.93 2.67 -5.14
C VAL A 89 -8.47 2.84 -6.56
N PRO A 90 -8.28 4.00 -7.20
CA PRO A 90 -8.62 4.15 -8.60
C PRO A 90 -7.89 3.08 -9.43
N GLY A 91 -8.61 2.36 -10.28
CA GLY A 91 -8.04 1.36 -11.17
C GLY A 91 -7.73 0.00 -10.54
N GLN A 92 -8.28 -0.34 -9.37
CA GLN A 92 -8.04 -1.64 -8.75
C GLN A 92 -9.35 -2.42 -8.46
N GLY A 93 -10.21 -2.54 -9.44
CA GLY A 93 -11.42 -3.37 -9.36
C GLY A 93 -12.37 -2.98 -8.23
N GLY A 94 -12.37 -1.73 -7.77
CA GLY A 94 -13.23 -1.24 -6.70
C GLY A 94 -12.90 -1.80 -5.30
N ARG A 95 -11.77 -2.49 -5.13
CA ARG A 95 -11.39 -3.04 -3.82
C ARG A 95 -10.83 -1.95 -2.89
N PRO A 96 -11.22 -1.94 -1.60
CA PRO A 96 -10.77 -0.93 -0.67
C PRO A 96 -9.29 -1.11 -0.32
N LEU A 97 -8.60 0.02 -0.11
CA LEU A 97 -7.25 0.00 0.46
C LEU A 97 -7.25 -0.59 1.86
N ALA A 98 -6.18 -1.32 2.19
CA ALA A 98 -5.98 -1.87 3.51
C ALA A 98 -6.05 -0.78 4.59
N GLY A 99 -6.88 -1.01 5.61
CA GLY A 99 -6.96 -0.16 6.78
C GLY A 99 -5.63 -0.17 7.55
N PHE A 100 -5.25 0.99 8.15
CA PHE A 100 -3.97 1.10 8.90
C PHE A 100 -3.87 0.06 10.02
N GLY A 101 -4.95 -0.16 10.79
CA GLY A 101 -4.97 -1.19 11.86
C GLY A 101 -4.70 -2.61 11.35
N LYS A 102 -5.26 -2.99 10.20
CA LYS A 102 -4.96 -4.29 9.57
C LYS A 102 -3.51 -4.40 9.13
N ARG A 103 -2.91 -3.31 8.66
CA ARG A 103 -1.50 -3.26 8.27
C ARG A 103 -0.58 -3.43 9.49
N ILE A 104 -0.88 -2.77 10.61
CA ILE A 104 -0.17 -2.98 11.89
C ILE A 104 -0.28 -4.45 12.31
N GLY A 105 -1.47 -5.02 12.29
CA GLY A 105 -1.69 -6.43 12.66
C GLY A 105 -0.91 -7.39 11.75
N ALA A 106 -0.93 -7.16 10.43
CA ALA A 106 -0.16 -7.96 9.47
C ALA A 106 1.34 -7.84 9.74
N TRP A 107 1.84 -6.61 9.92
CA TRP A 107 3.24 -6.36 10.25
C TRP A 107 3.66 -7.04 11.55
N ALA A 108 2.84 -6.96 12.61
CA ALA A 108 3.13 -7.59 13.89
C ALA A 108 3.21 -9.12 13.77
N LEU A 109 2.30 -9.75 13.03
CA LEU A 109 2.34 -11.19 12.76
C LEU A 109 3.60 -11.59 11.99
N ASP A 110 3.92 -10.85 10.93
CA ASP A 110 5.12 -11.07 10.12
C ASP A 110 6.40 -10.87 10.96
N TYR A 111 6.42 -9.83 11.80
CA TYR A 111 7.55 -9.55 12.70
C TYR A 111 7.77 -10.68 13.70
N LEU A 112 6.72 -11.13 14.38
CA LEU A 112 6.82 -12.25 15.35
C LEU A 112 7.31 -13.54 14.67
N LEU A 113 6.80 -13.83 13.48
CA LEU A 113 7.21 -15.02 12.72
C LEU A 113 8.69 -14.92 12.28
N THR A 114 9.09 -13.79 11.72
CA THR A 114 10.48 -13.59 11.29
C THR A 114 11.44 -13.49 12.46
N LEU A 115 11.01 -12.93 13.59
CA LEU A 115 11.80 -12.91 14.83
C LEU A 115 12.03 -14.33 15.35
N ALA A 116 11.00 -15.16 15.44
CA ALA A 116 11.13 -16.55 15.88
C ALA A 116 12.08 -17.34 14.96
N LEU A 117 11.92 -17.20 13.65
CA LEU A 117 12.79 -17.86 12.67
C LEU A 117 14.24 -17.35 12.77
N ALA A 118 14.43 -16.05 12.87
CA ALA A 118 15.76 -15.45 13.03
C ALA A 118 16.43 -15.92 14.34
N THR A 119 15.72 -15.95 15.47
CA THR A 119 16.23 -16.42 16.75
C THR A 119 16.80 -17.84 16.67
N VAL A 120 16.09 -18.75 15.98
CA VAL A 120 16.56 -20.10 15.78
C VAL A 120 17.81 -20.13 14.88
N LEU A 121 17.75 -19.43 13.74
CA LEU A 121 18.83 -19.46 12.74
C LEU A 121 20.10 -18.72 13.18
N THR A 122 19.97 -17.71 14.04
CA THR A 122 21.12 -16.91 14.53
C THR A 122 21.52 -17.24 15.97
N SER A 123 21.03 -18.35 16.53
CA SER A 123 21.25 -18.69 17.95
C SER A 123 22.74 -18.72 18.36
N SER A 124 23.60 -19.30 17.52
CA SER A 124 25.05 -19.34 17.79
C SER A 124 25.72 -17.96 17.72
N LEU A 125 25.27 -17.09 16.79
CA LEU A 125 25.74 -15.70 16.68
C LEU A 125 25.27 -14.89 17.88
N SER A 126 24.02 -15.04 18.29
CA SER A 126 23.47 -14.38 19.48
C SER A 126 24.26 -14.76 20.74
N ALA A 127 24.60 -16.04 20.91
CA ALA A 127 25.41 -16.51 22.03
C ALA A 127 26.80 -15.83 22.06
N ARG A 128 27.48 -15.74 20.91
CA ARG A 128 28.80 -15.06 20.83
C ARG A 128 28.68 -13.55 21.14
N VAL A 129 27.67 -12.88 20.61
CA VAL A 129 27.43 -11.45 20.90
C VAL A 129 27.16 -11.25 22.39
N THR A 130 26.29 -12.08 22.99
CA THR A 130 25.97 -12.01 24.42
C THR A 130 27.23 -12.21 25.27
N GLN A 131 28.02 -13.26 25.03
CA GLN A 131 29.27 -13.53 25.73
C GLN A 131 30.28 -12.40 25.56
N GLY A 132 30.47 -11.89 24.35
CA GLY A 132 31.37 -10.76 24.08
C GLY A 132 30.94 -9.49 24.82
N LEU A 133 29.63 -9.23 24.86
CA LEU A 133 29.08 -8.10 25.61
C LEU A 133 29.24 -8.24 27.12
N GLU A 134 28.98 -9.43 27.68
CA GLU A 134 29.21 -9.71 29.12
C GLU A 134 30.66 -9.47 29.53
N ILE A 135 31.63 -9.99 28.75
CA ILE A 135 33.05 -9.78 28.97
C ILE A 135 33.40 -8.28 28.91
N TYR A 136 32.92 -7.58 27.90
CA TYR A 136 33.17 -6.16 27.72
C TYR A 136 32.59 -5.33 28.88
N LEU A 137 31.32 -5.57 29.25
CA LEU A 137 30.68 -4.89 30.37
C LEU A 137 31.39 -5.17 31.71
N GLY A 138 31.85 -6.41 31.93
CA GLY A 138 32.64 -6.75 33.13
C GLY A 138 33.93 -5.94 33.22
N ARG A 139 34.67 -5.79 32.11
CA ARG A 139 35.87 -4.95 32.03
C ARG A 139 35.56 -3.47 32.27
N LEU A 140 34.44 -2.97 31.72
CA LEU A 140 34.00 -1.61 31.89
C LEU A 140 33.70 -1.29 33.37
N VAL A 141 32.92 -2.18 34.02
CA VAL A 141 32.60 -2.05 35.45
C VAL A 141 33.88 -2.07 36.33
N ALA A 142 34.83 -2.97 36.03
CA ALA A 142 36.12 -3.01 36.75
C ALA A 142 36.92 -1.72 36.54
N ALA A 143 36.94 -1.15 35.34
CA ALA A 143 37.59 0.14 35.07
C ALA A 143 36.93 1.29 35.84
N MET A 144 35.61 1.32 35.94
CA MET A 144 34.87 2.34 36.71
C MET A 144 35.18 2.32 38.21
N GLN A 145 35.60 1.17 38.77
CA GLN A 145 35.97 1.02 40.18
C GLN A 145 37.41 1.43 40.47
N ASN A 146 38.23 1.66 39.43
CA ASN A 146 39.63 2.06 39.57
C ASN A 146 39.86 3.42 38.91
N PRO A 147 40.01 4.51 39.64
CA PRO A 147 40.19 5.85 39.09
C PRO A 147 41.43 6.02 38.20
N ALA A 148 42.41 5.11 38.29
CA ALA A 148 43.62 5.13 37.48
C ALA A 148 43.51 4.24 36.21
N ALA A 149 42.39 3.53 36.03
CA ALA A 149 42.22 2.66 34.89
C ALA A 149 41.73 3.40 33.62
N GLU A 150 42.27 3.05 32.46
CA GLU A 150 41.73 3.49 31.19
C GLU A 150 40.46 2.72 30.88
N PHE A 151 39.47 3.41 30.26
CA PHE A 151 38.24 2.76 29.80
C PHE A 151 38.55 1.81 28.64
N PRO A 152 38.13 0.52 28.73
CA PRO A 152 38.42 -0.45 27.70
C PRO A 152 37.62 -0.12 26.43
N ALA A 153 38.27 -0.23 25.27
CA ALA A 153 37.56 -0.23 23.99
C ALA A 153 36.80 -1.54 23.81
N ALA A 154 35.64 -1.46 23.12
CA ALA A 154 34.92 -2.67 22.75
C ALA A 154 35.74 -3.49 21.75
N PRO A 155 35.83 -4.84 21.92
CA PRO A 155 36.60 -5.69 21.02
C PRO A 155 36.03 -5.63 19.58
N GLU A 156 36.93 -5.63 18.59
CA GLU A 156 36.53 -5.68 17.17
C GLU A 156 35.68 -6.91 16.85
N SER A 157 35.99 -8.06 17.49
CA SER A 157 35.21 -9.29 17.34
C SER A 157 33.76 -9.14 17.78
N LEU A 158 33.48 -8.35 18.82
CA LEU A 158 32.13 -8.08 19.28
C LEU A 158 31.33 -7.31 18.22
N TRP A 159 31.93 -6.30 17.61
CA TRP A 159 31.31 -5.54 16.52
C TRP A 159 31.12 -6.41 15.27
N ALA A 160 32.09 -7.24 14.91
CA ALA A 160 32.00 -8.15 13.78
C ALA A 160 30.86 -9.15 13.96
N ASP A 161 30.75 -9.81 15.12
CA ASP A 161 29.66 -10.75 15.42
C ASP A 161 28.30 -10.04 15.48
N TYR A 162 28.24 -8.82 16.02
CA TYR A 162 27.02 -8.02 16.07
C TYR A 162 26.52 -7.67 14.66
N PHE A 163 27.38 -7.14 13.79
CA PHE A 163 26.97 -6.80 12.42
C PHE A 163 26.65 -8.03 11.58
N LEU A 164 27.36 -9.13 11.79
CA LEU A 164 27.03 -10.40 11.13
C LEU A 164 25.65 -10.91 11.57
N MET A 165 25.31 -10.79 12.85
CA MET A 165 24.00 -11.14 13.38
C MET A 165 22.90 -10.26 12.79
N LEU A 166 23.09 -8.94 12.74
CA LEU A 166 22.13 -8.03 12.11
C LEU A 166 21.93 -8.34 10.62
N GLY A 167 23.01 -8.64 9.89
CA GLY A 167 22.94 -9.03 8.50
C GLY A 167 22.17 -10.33 8.30
N ALA A 168 22.40 -11.32 9.16
CA ALA A 168 21.68 -12.59 9.11
C ALA A 168 20.18 -12.42 9.42
N ILE A 169 19.83 -11.64 10.45
CA ILE A 169 18.42 -11.29 10.76
C ILE A 169 17.75 -10.59 9.57
N SER A 170 18.44 -9.60 8.99
CA SER A 170 17.94 -8.89 7.81
C SER A 170 17.74 -9.82 6.62
N LEU A 171 18.68 -10.74 6.38
CA LEU A 171 18.58 -11.72 5.30
C LEU A 171 17.37 -12.65 5.48
N VAL A 172 17.12 -13.12 6.71
CA VAL A 172 15.93 -13.92 7.03
C VAL A 172 14.65 -13.15 6.70
N HIS A 173 14.59 -11.87 7.11
CA HIS A 173 13.45 -11.01 6.83
C HIS A 173 13.25 -10.77 5.33
N VAL A 174 14.33 -10.49 4.59
CA VAL A 174 14.29 -10.30 3.12
C VAL A 174 13.80 -11.58 2.44
N ALA A 175 14.40 -12.72 2.77
CA ALA A 175 14.04 -14.01 2.17
C ALA A 175 12.56 -14.34 2.40
N TYR A 176 12.10 -14.19 3.63
CA TYR A 176 10.69 -14.36 3.98
C TYR A 176 9.77 -13.49 3.11
N ARG A 177 10.04 -12.17 3.04
CA ARG A 177 9.18 -11.24 2.29
C ARG A 177 9.25 -11.47 0.78
N VAL A 178 10.43 -11.73 0.23
CA VAL A 178 10.60 -12.01 -1.21
C VAL A 178 9.85 -13.28 -1.59
N LEU A 179 10.04 -14.35 -0.84
CA LEU A 179 9.41 -15.65 -1.12
C LEU A 179 7.89 -15.56 -1.00
N THR A 180 7.37 -14.98 0.08
CA THR A 180 5.93 -14.91 0.30
C THR A 180 5.24 -13.97 -0.71
N ASN A 181 5.81 -12.81 -1.01
CA ASN A 181 5.25 -11.90 -2.02
C ASN A 181 5.36 -12.48 -3.43
N GLY A 182 6.49 -13.12 -3.78
CA GLY A 182 6.70 -13.73 -5.10
C GLY A 182 5.78 -14.93 -5.34
N LEU A 183 5.64 -15.83 -4.37
CA LEU A 183 4.85 -17.04 -4.49
C LEU A 183 3.34 -16.80 -4.31
N ILE A 184 2.97 -16.05 -3.28
CA ILE A 184 1.57 -15.91 -2.85
C ILE A 184 0.99 -14.51 -3.10
N GLY A 185 1.81 -13.52 -3.46
CA GLY A 185 1.37 -12.14 -3.71
C GLY A 185 1.00 -11.36 -2.43
N ALA A 186 1.45 -11.81 -1.27
CA ALA A 186 1.26 -11.18 0.03
C ALA A 186 2.15 -11.87 1.06
N THR A 187 2.48 -11.20 2.17
CA THR A 187 3.10 -11.87 3.32
C THR A 187 2.09 -12.77 4.05
N LEU A 188 2.55 -13.64 4.95
CA LEU A 188 1.64 -14.50 5.71
C LEU A 188 0.74 -13.68 6.63
N GLY A 189 1.26 -12.66 7.30
CA GLY A 189 0.45 -11.75 8.12
C GLY A 189 -0.59 -11.00 7.29
N GLU A 190 -0.23 -10.52 6.09
CA GLU A 190 -1.17 -9.91 5.15
C GLU A 190 -2.28 -10.91 4.76
N ARG A 191 -1.91 -12.17 4.48
CA ARG A 191 -2.88 -13.23 4.13
C ARG A 191 -3.86 -13.54 5.24
N VAL A 192 -3.39 -13.69 6.47
CA VAL A 192 -4.21 -13.96 7.66
C VAL A 192 -5.27 -12.86 7.83
N LEU A 193 -4.89 -11.60 7.60
CA LEU A 193 -5.79 -10.46 7.69
C LEU A 193 -6.56 -10.13 6.40
N LYS A 194 -6.59 -11.08 5.45
CA LYS A 194 -7.30 -10.95 4.16
C LYS A 194 -6.81 -9.75 3.35
N LEU A 195 -5.52 -9.47 3.40
CA LEU A 195 -4.85 -8.45 2.58
C LEU A 195 -4.16 -9.09 1.37
N SER A 196 -3.93 -8.29 0.36
CA SER A 196 -3.12 -8.62 -0.82
C SER A 196 -2.39 -7.41 -1.35
N VAL A 197 -1.36 -7.68 -2.15
CA VAL A 197 -0.50 -6.66 -2.74
C VAL A 197 -0.67 -6.69 -4.26
N ALA A 198 -0.82 -5.51 -4.86
CA ALA A 198 -0.83 -5.34 -6.31
C ALA A 198 0.04 -4.15 -6.71
N ARG A 199 0.44 -4.09 -7.98
CA ARG A 199 1.10 -2.90 -8.53
C ARG A 199 0.13 -1.72 -8.49
N ALA A 200 0.64 -0.55 -8.15
CA ALA A 200 -0.16 0.67 -8.17
C ALA A 200 -0.63 0.97 -9.60
N GLY A 201 -1.96 1.08 -9.80
CA GLY A 201 -2.56 1.31 -11.10
C GLY A 201 -2.81 0.05 -11.96
N ASP A 202 -2.52 -1.16 -11.45
CA ASP A 202 -2.85 -2.41 -12.13
C ASP A 202 -4.27 -2.86 -11.76
N GLU A 203 -5.20 -2.72 -12.69
CA GLU A 203 -6.61 -3.09 -12.52
C GLU A 203 -6.84 -4.60 -12.44
N SER A 204 -5.90 -5.40 -12.97
CA SER A 204 -6.03 -6.86 -13.00
C SER A 204 -5.84 -7.51 -11.63
N LEU A 205 -5.29 -6.78 -10.65
CA LEU A 205 -4.91 -7.28 -9.32
C LEU A 205 -3.97 -8.50 -9.40
N ALA A 206 -3.19 -8.59 -10.47
CA ALA A 206 -2.23 -9.66 -10.66
C ALA A 206 -1.20 -9.66 -9.52
N LYS A 207 -0.67 -10.83 -9.23
CA LYS A 207 0.44 -10.96 -8.26
C LYS A 207 1.59 -10.06 -8.70
N ILE A 208 2.22 -9.41 -7.74
CA ILE A 208 3.45 -8.67 -8.00
C ILE A 208 4.54 -9.66 -8.46
N GLY A 209 5.20 -9.37 -9.59
CA GLY A 209 6.28 -10.22 -10.09
C GLY A 209 7.48 -10.25 -9.14
N TRP A 210 8.38 -11.22 -9.34
CA TRP A 210 9.57 -11.43 -8.52
C TRP A 210 10.45 -10.18 -8.38
N ALA A 211 10.65 -9.41 -9.46
CA ALA A 211 11.44 -8.17 -9.39
C ALA A 211 10.86 -7.17 -8.38
N THR A 212 9.53 -6.98 -8.38
CA THR A 212 8.84 -6.09 -7.44
C THR A 212 8.90 -6.65 -6.00
N ALA A 213 8.77 -7.98 -5.84
CA ALA A 213 8.90 -8.65 -4.54
C ALA A 213 10.31 -8.47 -3.96
N ILE A 214 11.35 -8.59 -4.80
CA ILE A 214 12.74 -8.37 -4.41
C ILE A 214 12.96 -6.93 -3.96
N VAL A 215 12.55 -5.95 -4.75
CA VAL A 215 12.69 -4.52 -4.38
C VAL A 215 11.99 -4.21 -3.06
N ARG A 216 10.75 -4.72 -2.89
CA ARG A 216 9.95 -4.55 -1.66
C ARG A 216 10.63 -5.20 -0.45
N GLY A 217 11.15 -6.42 -0.62
CA GLY A 217 11.82 -7.19 0.43
C GLY A 217 13.17 -6.59 0.82
N LEU A 218 14.01 -6.23 -0.15
CA LEU A 218 15.33 -5.64 0.08
C LEU A 218 15.22 -4.31 0.84
N PHE A 219 14.32 -3.42 0.40
CA PHE A 219 14.13 -2.14 1.09
C PHE A 219 13.63 -2.32 2.52
N SER A 220 12.66 -3.22 2.73
CA SER A 220 12.17 -3.56 4.08
C SER A 220 13.28 -4.17 4.94
N GLY A 221 14.10 -5.08 4.40
CA GLY A 221 15.22 -5.68 5.12
C GLY A 221 16.33 -4.68 5.45
N PHE A 222 16.60 -3.73 4.56
CA PHE A 222 17.51 -2.62 4.84
C PHE A 222 17.04 -1.81 6.06
N LEU A 223 15.75 -1.48 6.14
CA LEU A 223 15.20 -0.76 7.30
C LEU A 223 15.29 -1.58 8.60
N VAL A 224 15.09 -2.90 8.51
CA VAL A 224 15.29 -3.82 9.67
C VAL A 224 16.75 -3.84 10.11
N ALA A 225 17.70 -3.88 9.16
CA ALA A 225 19.13 -3.82 9.49
C ALA A 225 19.55 -2.52 10.16
N LEU A 226 18.89 -1.41 9.86
CA LEU A 226 19.12 -0.12 10.52
C LEU A 226 18.45 -0.01 11.89
N GLY A 227 17.53 -0.93 12.24
CA GLY A 227 16.92 -1.03 13.55
C GLY A 227 15.39 -1.11 13.54
N PHE A 228 14.86 -1.66 14.61
CA PHE A 228 13.43 -1.88 14.82
C PHE A 228 12.57 -0.61 14.65
N PHE A 229 13.04 0.52 15.17
CA PHE A 229 12.31 1.78 15.09
C PHE A 229 12.10 2.26 13.63
N LEU A 230 13.06 2.00 12.74
CA LEU A 230 12.92 2.36 11.33
C LEU A 230 11.91 1.45 10.61
N GLY A 231 11.75 0.20 11.03
CA GLY A 231 10.68 -0.67 10.56
C GLY A 231 9.29 -0.18 10.99
N ILE A 232 9.16 0.37 12.20
CA ILE A 232 7.90 1.01 12.66
C ILE A 232 7.65 2.29 11.87
N LEU A 233 8.67 3.13 11.70
CA LEU A 233 8.56 4.38 10.94
C LEU A 233 8.11 4.13 9.50
N ASP A 234 8.68 3.10 8.85
CA ASP A 234 8.24 2.66 7.51
C ASP A 234 6.72 2.44 7.45
N LEU A 235 6.17 1.73 8.44
CA LEU A 235 4.74 1.44 8.49
C LEU A 235 3.89 2.69 8.77
N ILE A 236 4.39 3.62 9.60
CA ILE A 236 3.67 4.86 9.95
C ILE A 236 3.36 5.70 8.72
N PHE A 237 4.24 5.70 7.70
CA PHE A 237 3.97 6.40 6.43
C PHE A 237 2.66 5.97 5.78
N ALA A 238 2.21 4.73 5.99
CA ALA A 238 0.92 4.27 5.47
C ALA A 238 -0.30 5.00 6.06
N ALA A 239 -0.15 5.66 7.21
CA ALA A 239 -1.21 6.47 7.80
C ALA A 239 -1.38 7.82 7.08
N PHE A 240 -0.30 8.38 6.53
CA PHE A 240 -0.26 9.74 6.00
C PHE A 240 -0.34 9.79 4.47
N THR A 241 -0.02 8.69 3.77
CA THR A 241 -0.07 8.67 2.30
C THR A 241 -1.50 8.45 1.79
N GLN A 242 -1.86 9.13 0.69
CA GLN A 242 -3.20 9.00 0.08
C GLN A 242 -3.52 7.55 -0.33
N ARG A 243 -2.50 6.81 -0.79
CA ARG A 243 -2.61 5.39 -1.18
C ARG A 243 -2.35 4.42 -0.04
N ARG A 244 -2.21 4.93 1.20
CA ARG A 244 -1.89 4.12 2.39
C ARG A 244 -0.69 3.22 2.18
N GLN A 245 0.38 3.75 1.57
CA GLN A 245 1.61 3.03 1.28
C GLN A 245 2.64 3.27 2.38
N ALA A 246 3.26 2.19 2.87
CA ALA A 246 4.49 2.26 3.65
C ALA A 246 5.66 2.66 2.73
N LEU A 247 6.82 3.02 3.26
CA LEU A 247 7.97 3.42 2.45
C LEU A 247 8.39 2.32 1.47
N HIS A 248 8.48 1.07 1.95
CA HIS A 248 8.81 -0.08 1.11
C HIS A 248 7.78 -0.34 0.00
N ASP A 249 6.49 -0.01 0.23
CA ASP A 249 5.45 -0.10 -0.80
C ASP A 249 5.63 0.98 -1.86
N MET A 250 5.99 2.20 -1.43
CA MET A 250 6.22 3.33 -2.33
C MET A 250 7.40 3.05 -3.27
N VAL A 251 8.51 2.56 -2.72
CA VAL A 251 9.72 2.21 -3.48
C VAL A 251 9.41 1.09 -4.48
N ALA A 252 8.64 0.09 -4.08
CA ALA A 252 8.22 -1.02 -4.94
C ALA A 252 7.05 -0.68 -5.87
N LYS A 253 6.46 0.53 -5.77
CA LYS A 253 5.29 0.98 -6.54
C LYS A 253 4.11 0.03 -6.41
N VAL A 254 3.81 -0.41 -5.20
CA VAL A 254 2.70 -1.31 -4.89
C VAL A 254 1.72 -0.68 -3.92
N VAL A 255 0.53 -1.25 -3.84
CA VAL A 255 -0.50 -0.92 -2.85
C VAL A 255 -1.01 -2.20 -2.19
N VAL A 256 -1.44 -2.08 -0.94
CA VAL A 256 -2.05 -3.17 -0.19
C VAL A 256 -3.55 -2.92 -0.11
N TYR A 257 -4.33 -3.92 -0.50
CA TYR A 257 -5.79 -3.86 -0.56
C TYR A 257 -6.44 -5.01 0.21
N GLU A 258 -7.70 -4.85 0.58
CA GLU A 258 -8.50 -5.90 1.22
C GLU A 258 -9.10 -6.84 0.15
N ARG A 259 -9.04 -8.14 0.40
CA ARG A 259 -9.62 -9.17 -0.48
C ARG A 259 -11.11 -9.28 -0.31
#